data_408ea5c2463d58b9d03c07851e5af50f
#
_entry.id   408ea5c2463d58b9d03c07851e5af50f
#
_cell.length_a   1.000
_cell.length_b   1.000
_cell.length_c   1.000
_cell.angle_alpha   90.00
_cell.angle_beta   90.00
_cell.angle_gamma   90.00
#
_symmetry.space_group_name_H-M   'P 1'
#
loop_
_entity.id
_entity.type
_entity.pdbx_description
1 polymer ?
#
loop_
_entity_poly.entity_id
_entity_poly.type
_entity_poly.pdbx_seq_one_letter_code
_entity_poly.pdbx_strand_id
1 'polypeptide(L)'
;DKTGAFKTYHGPEFRVSARYAFTEDFSVKAGFNTMRQNIHKLSNTTIMSPTDTWKLSDANIKPQTGMQVAAGLYRNFLNNTIEVSLEGYYKTMKDYLDYRNGAELLMNHHIETDVLRTEGRAYGVELMVKKTQGKLNGWVSYTYSRTQLRQNDPMIVNPVNKGDWYAADFDKPHDLKFVGNYKFTHRFSFSLNCDYSTGRPITLPVSKYHYGGGEF
;
A
#
# COMPACT_ATOMS: atom_id res chain seq x y z
N ASP A 1 -26.09 29.43 1.78
CA ASP A 1 -25.62 28.03 1.99
C ASP A 1 -26.34 27.11 1.03
N LYS A 2 -25.66 26.66 -0.04
CA LYS A 2 -26.21 25.65 -0.93
C LYS A 2 -25.87 24.26 -0.38
N THR A 3 -26.78 23.70 0.40
CA THR A 3 -26.69 22.34 0.94
C THR A 3 -27.16 21.28 -0.07
N GLY A 4 -26.77 21.34 -1.30
CA GLY A 4 -27.09 20.34 -2.32
C GLY A 4 -25.89 19.47 -2.65
N ALA A 5 -26.10 18.17 -2.92
CA ALA A 5 -25.06 17.27 -3.42
C ALA A 5 -24.57 17.80 -4.78
N PHE A 6 -23.35 18.26 -4.84
CA PHE A 6 -22.76 18.87 -6.05
C PHE A 6 -22.51 17.84 -7.16
N LYS A 7 -22.17 16.61 -6.78
CA LYS A 7 -21.96 15.50 -7.69
C LYS A 7 -22.10 14.17 -6.95
N THR A 8 -22.78 13.22 -7.55
CA THR A 8 -22.92 11.87 -7.01
C THR A 8 -22.05 10.91 -7.83
N TYR A 9 -21.28 10.08 -7.14
CA TYR A 9 -20.51 9.00 -7.73
C TYR A 9 -21.06 7.66 -7.28
N HIS A 10 -21.31 6.78 -8.22
CA HIS A 10 -21.74 5.41 -7.96
C HIS A 10 -21.05 4.45 -8.94
N GLY A 11 -20.96 3.20 -8.56
CA GLY A 11 -20.40 2.15 -9.39
C GLY A 11 -20.29 0.85 -8.61
N PRO A 12 -20.33 -0.29 -9.30
CA PRO A 12 -20.25 -1.60 -8.67
C PRO A 12 -18.83 -1.87 -8.16
N GLU A 13 -18.75 -2.61 -7.05
CA GLU A 13 -17.52 -3.23 -6.57
C GLU A 13 -17.69 -4.75 -6.59
N PHE A 14 -16.70 -5.43 -7.14
CA PHE A 14 -16.71 -6.87 -7.28
C PHE A 14 -15.63 -7.49 -6.40
N ARG A 15 -15.98 -8.62 -5.78
CA ARG A 15 -15.03 -9.51 -5.11
C ARG A 15 -15.35 -10.93 -5.48
N VAL A 16 -14.40 -11.56 -6.16
CA VAL A 16 -14.51 -12.96 -6.57
C VAL A 16 -13.26 -13.67 -6.10
N SER A 17 -13.42 -14.82 -5.47
CA SER A 17 -12.30 -15.68 -5.12
C SER A 17 -12.68 -17.13 -5.32
N ALA A 18 -11.71 -17.91 -5.79
CA ALA A 18 -11.82 -19.34 -5.96
C ALA A 18 -10.66 -20.03 -5.26
N ARG A 19 -10.93 -21.16 -4.63
CA ARG A 19 -9.93 -22.07 -4.07
C ARG A 19 -10.15 -23.46 -4.63
N TYR A 20 -9.06 -24.07 -5.07
CA TYR A 20 -9.05 -25.44 -5.52
C TYR A 20 -8.03 -26.25 -4.74
N ALA A 21 -8.48 -27.31 -4.10
CA ALA A 21 -7.64 -28.26 -3.38
C ALA A 21 -7.32 -29.43 -4.31
N PHE A 22 -6.05 -29.56 -4.67
CA PHE A 22 -5.56 -30.68 -5.48
C PHE A 22 -5.42 -31.95 -4.65
N THR A 23 -4.98 -31.76 -3.40
CA THR A 23 -4.86 -32.81 -2.39
C THR A 23 -5.30 -32.29 -1.04
N GLU A 24 -5.34 -33.11 -0.01
CA GLU A 24 -5.62 -32.69 1.37
C GLU A 24 -4.58 -31.68 1.89
N ASP A 25 -3.36 -31.77 1.39
CA ASP A 25 -2.23 -30.92 1.83
C ASP A 25 -1.89 -29.77 0.90
N PHE A 26 -2.45 -29.74 -0.33
CA PHE A 26 -2.10 -28.73 -1.33
C PHE A 26 -3.32 -28.06 -1.96
N SER A 27 -3.34 -26.76 -1.90
CA SER A 27 -4.40 -25.95 -2.53
C SER A 27 -3.85 -24.69 -3.18
N VAL A 28 -4.59 -24.21 -4.19
CA VAL A 28 -4.36 -22.95 -4.89
C VAL A 28 -5.57 -22.06 -4.68
N LYS A 29 -5.32 -20.77 -4.47
CA LYS A 29 -6.36 -19.74 -4.39
C LYS A 29 -6.07 -18.65 -5.39
N ALA A 30 -7.09 -18.14 -6.06
CA ALA A 30 -7.02 -16.95 -6.89
C ALA A 30 -8.16 -16.00 -6.51
N GLY A 31 -7.90 -14.71 -6.62
CA GLY A 31 -8.87 -13.68 -6.29
C GLY A 31 -8.75 -12.47 -7.19
N PHE A 32 -9.89 -11.87 -7.44
CA PHE A 32 -10.01 -10.60 -8.13
C PHE A 32 -10.93 -9.70 -7.33
N ASN A 33 -10.52 -8.45 -7.15
CA ASN A 33 -11.39 -7.45 -6.54
C ASN A 33 -11.24 -6.08 -7.21
N THR A 34 -12.32 -5.33 -7.14
CA THR A 34 -12.34 -3.90 -7.46
C THR A 34 -12.74 -3.13 -6.20
N MET A 35 -12.23 -1.92 -6.07
CA MET A 35 -12.52 -1.07 -4.91
C MET A 35 -12.65 0.39 -5.35
N ARG A 36 -13.42 1.15 -4.60
CA ARG A 36 -13.60 2.60 -4.77
C ARG A 36 -13.49 3.28 -3.43
N GLN A 37 -12.85 4.44 -3.41
CA GLN A 37 -12.72 5.26 -2.23
C GLN A 37 -13.18 6.68 -2.55
N ASN A 38 -14.17 7.17 -1.80
CA ASN A 38 -14.79 8.48 -1.99
C ASN A 38 -14.32 9.52 -0.95
N ILE A 39 -13.57 9.10 0.05
CA ILE A 39 -13.00 9.99 1.06
C ILE A 39 -11.48 9.95 0.96
N HIS A 40 -10.86 11.11 0.96
CA HIS A 40 -9.42 11.26 0.76
C HIS A 40 -8.81 12.00 1.93
N LYS A 41 -7.70 11.49 2.44
CA LYS A 41 -6.83 12.21 3.36
C LYS A 41 -5.93 13.14 2.55
N LEU A 42 -6.04 14.42 2.78
CA LEU A 42 -5.21 15.45 2.18
C LEU A 42 -4.09 15.82 3.16
N SER A 43 -3.00 15.09 3.07
CA SER A 43 -1.80 15.31 3.89
C SER A 43 -0.59 14.75 3.16
N ASN A 44 0.52 15.45 3.24
CA ASN A 44 1.81 15.00 2.69
C ASN A 44 2.64 14.19 3.70
N THR A 45 2.11 13.93 4.89
CA THR A 45 2.81 13.18 5.93
C THR A 45 2.33 11.74 6.00
N THR A 46 3.26 10.82 6.17
CA THR A 46 2.96 9.40 6.40
C THR A 46 2.48 9.12 7.82
N ILE A 47 2.60 10.09 8.72
CA ILE A 47 2.18 10.04 10.12
C ILE A 47 0.90 10.85 10.25
N MET A 48 -0.11 10.32 10.96
CA MET A 48 -1.32 11.08 11.26
C MET A 48 -0.98 12.35 12.04
N SER A 49 -1.46 13.49 11.53
CA SER A 49 -1.31 14.79 12.18
C SER A 49 -2.69 15.34 12.54
N PRO A 50 -2.82 16.11 13.64
CA PRO A 50 -4.05 16.84 13.95
C PRO A 50 -4.48 17.82 12.85
N THR A 51 -3.55 18.20 11.98
CA THR A 51 -3.79 19.11 10.84
C THR A 51 -4.18 18.39 9.55
N ASP A 52 -4.31 17.05 9.59
CA ASP A 52 -4.75 16.29 8.44
C ASP A 52 -6.18 16.66 8.05
N THR A 53 -6.36 17.00 6.79
CA THR A 53 -7.67 17.35 6.23
C THR A 53 -8.24 16.15 5.49
N TRP A 54 -9.51 15.84 5.76
CA TRP A 54 -10.26 14.83 5.04
C TRP A 54 -11.25 15.49 4.10
N LYS A 55 -11.27 15.09 2.85
CA LYS A 55 -12.16 15.63 1.82
C LYS A 55 -12.92 14.52 1.12
N LEU A 56 -14.22 14.73 0.91
CA LEU A 56 -15.04 13.86 0.07
C LEU A 56 -14.77 14.15 -1.41
N SER A 57 -14.98 13.14 -2.24
CA SER A 57 -14.98 13.31 -3.70
C SER A 57 -16.04 14.32 -4.12
N ASP A 58 -15.65 15.24 -4.99
CA ASP A 58 -16.49 16.30 -5.53
C ASP A 58 -16.29 16.46 -7.05
N ALA A 59 -16.65 17.60 -7.63
CA ALA A 59 -16.47 17.85 -9.05
C ALA A 59 -15.01 17.87 -9.48
N ASN A 60 -14.09 18.25 -8.58
CA ASN A 60 -12.66 18.40 -8.84
C ASN A 60 -11.87 17.14 -8.45
N ILE A 61 -12.28 16.48 -7.37
CA ILE A 61 -11.62 15.30 -6.83
C ILE A 61 -12.47 14.06 -7.12
N LYS A 62 -12.07 13.27 -8.11
CA LYS A 62 -12.72 12.01 -8.45
C LYS A 62 -12.47 10.94 -7.39
N PRO A 63 -13.40 9.97 -7.22
CA PRO A 63 -13.13 8.80 -6.40
C PRO A 63 -11.90 8.04 -6.90
N GLN A 64 -11.05 7.67 -5.98
CA GLN A 64 -9.97 6.75 -6.28
C GLN A 64 -10.55 5.36 -6.58
N THR A 65 -10.10 4.74 -7.64
CA THR A 65 -10.51 3.37 -8.01
C THR A 65 -9.31 2.45 -8.06
N GLY A 66 -9.51 1.21 -7.67
CA GLY A 66 -8.47 0.20 -7.67
C GLY A 66 -8.99 -1.14 -8.19
N MET A 67 -8.08 -1.91 -8.78
CA MET A 67 -8.29 -3.28 -9.22
C MET A 67 -7.11 -4.12 -8.75
N GLN A 68 -7.40 -5.30 -8.22
CA GLN A 68 -6.36 -6.21 -7.73
C GLN A 68 -6.64 -7.64 -8.18
N VAL A 69 -5.58 -8.29 -8.62
CA VAL A 69 -5.51 -9.74 -8.85
C VAL A 69 -4.52 -10.32 -7.86
N ALA A 70 -4.86 -11.44 -7.25
CA ALA A 70 -3.97 -12.15 -6.34
C ALA A 70 -4.06 -13.66 -6.59
N ALA A 71 -2.95 -14.37 -6.44
CA ALA A 71 -2.89 -15.81 -6.48
C ALA A 71 -1.98 -16.33 -5.37
N GLY A 72 -2.33 -17.49 -4.80
CA GLY A 72 -1.57 -18.10 -3.72
C GLY A 72 -1.54 -19.61 -3.81
N LEU A 73 -0.42 -20.16 -3.39
CA LEU A 73 -0.16 -21.60 -3.23
C LEU A 73 -0.04 -21.88 -1.75
N TYR A 74 -0.70 -22.92 -1.28
CA TYR A 74 -0.73 -23.32 0.12
C TYR A 74 -0.42 -24.80 0.23
N ARG A 75 0.57 -25.14 1.04
CA ARG A 75 0.94 -26.52 1.24
C ARG A 75 1.24 -26.80 2.70
N ASN A 76 0.67 -27.90 3.19
CA ASN A 76 0.92 -28.44 4.51
C ASN A 76 1.88 -29.62 4.41
N PHE A 77 2.77 -29.71 5.39
CA PHE A 77 3.76 -30.78 5.50
C PHE A 77 3.69 -31.41 6.89
N LEU A 78 4.18 -32.64 7.00
CA LEU A 78 4.33 -33.34 8.26
C LEU A 78 3.01 -33.41 9.08
N ASN A 79 1.94 -33.87 8.46
CA ASN A 79 0.61 -33.97 9.09
C ASN A 79 0.15 -32.64 9.67
N ASN A 80 0.18 -31.57 8.85
CA ASN A 80 -0.20 -30.20 9.22
C ASN A 80 0.65 -29.55 10.32
N THR A 81 1.86 -30.07 10.56
CA THR A 81 2.80 -29.46 11.52
C THR A 81 3.47 -28.23 10.93
N ILE A 82 3.74 -28.22 9.62
CA ILE A 82 4.34 -27.11 8.90
C ILE A 82 3.38 -26.65 7.80
N GLU A 83 3.03 -25.38 7.83
CA GLU A 83 2.22 -24.72 6.83
C GLU A 83 3.14 -23.78 6.02
N VAL A 84 3.10 -23.87 4.69
CA VAL A 84 3.82 -22.99 3.78
C VAL A 84 2.83 -22.33 2.85
N SER A 85 2.89 -21.02 2.73
CA SER A 85 2.15 -20.27 1.73
C SER A 85 3.06 -19.36 0.91
N LEU A 86 2.78 -19.28 -0.37
CA LEU A 86 3.39 -18.35 -1.31
C LEU A 86 2.26 -17.61 -2.02
N GLU A 87 2.18 -16.30 -1.81
CA GLU A 87 1.15 -15.45 -2.38
C GLU A 87 1.76 -14.36 -3.23
N GLY A 88 1.13 -14.02 -4.34
CA GLY A 88 1.52 -12.91 -5.19
C GLY A 88 0.30 -12.08 -5.56
N TYR A 89 0.51 -10.77 -5.71
CA TYR A 89 -0.55 -9.86 -6.11
C TYR A 89 -0.05 -8.78 -7.06
N TYR A 90 -0.98 -8.28 -7.84
CA TYR A 90 -0.81 -7.09 -8.66
C TYR A 90 -2.04 -6.19 -8.52
N LYS A 91 -1.82 -4.92 -8.16
CA LYS A 91 -2.86 -3.91 -7.95
C LYS A 91 -2.59 -2.70 -8.82
N THR A 92 -3.63 -2.19 -9.45
CA THR A 92 -3.61 -0.89 -10.13
C THR A 92 -4.53 0.09 -9.41
N MET A 93 -4.15 1.36 -9.42
CA MET A 93 -4.92 2.44 -8.82
C MET A 93 -5.03 3.58 -9.84
N LYS A 94 -6.21 4.16 -9.94
CA LYS A 94 -6.49 5.33 -10.77
C LYS A 94 -7.06 6.45 -9.92
N ASP A 95 -6.80 7.68 -10.34
CA ASP A 95 -7.21 8.89 -9.61
C ASP A 95 -6.69 8.89 -8.14
N TYR A 96 -5.49 8.31 -7.93
CA TYR A 96 -4.78 8.43 -6.67
C TYR A 96 -4.34 9.89 -6.51
N LEU A 97 -4.56 10.47 -5.34
CA LEU A 97 -4.22 11.86 -5.08
C LEU A 97 -2.76 11.97 -4.64
N ASP A 98 -2.03 12.80 -5.33
CA ASP A 98 -0.67 13.23 -4.99
C ASP A 98 -0.62 14.78 -5.04
N TYR A 99 0.46 15.36 -4.60
CA TYR A 99 0.57 16.81 -4.50
C TYR A 99 1.53 17.38 -5.53
N ARG A 100 1.23 18.61 -5.95
CA ARG A 100 2.17 19.40 -6.73
C ARG A 100 3.41 19.69 -5.88
N ASN A 101 4.59 19.70 -6.50
CA ASN A 101 5.80 20.16 -5.84
C ASN A 101 5.61 21.60 -5.33
N GLY A 102 5.87 21.80 -4.02
CA GLY A 102 5.68 23.10 -3.38
C GLY A 102 4.23 23.40 -2.96
N ALA A 103 3.32 22.41 -2.97
CA ALA A 103 1.95 22.58 -2.49
C ALA A 103 1.91 23.03 -1.02
N GLU A 104 1.19 24.10 -0.75
CA GLU A 104 0.88 24.53 0.61
C GLU A 104 -0.34 23.77 1.12
N LEU A 105 -0.14 22.89 2.08
CA LEU A 105 -1.21 22.01 2.61
C LEU A 105 -1.82 22.55 3.90
N LEU A 106 -1.12 23.44 4.60
CA LEU A 106 -1.60 24.05 5.85
C LEU A 106 -2.42 25.30 5.54
N MET A 107 -3.66 25.35 6.08
CA MET A 107 -4.56 26.51 5.94
C MET A 107 -4.88 26.90 4.49
N ASN A 108 -4.71 25.99 3.54
CA ASN A 108 -5.03 26.25 2.14
C ASN A 108 -6.54 26.01 1.90
N HIS A 109 -7.28 27.09 1.66
CA HIS A 109 -8.72 27.04 1.36
C HIS A 109 -9.03 26.49 -0.05
N HIS A 110 -8.02 26.38 -0.91
CA HIS A 110 -8.12 25.91 -2.30
C HIS A 110 -7.21 24.71 -2.56
N ILE A 111 -7.08 23.83 -1.58
CA ILE A 111 -6.21 22.64 -1.64
C ILE A 111 -6.49 21.76 -2.87
N GLU A 112 -7.70 21.81 -3.42
CA GLU A 112 -8.09 21.11 -4.64
C GLU A 112 -7.32 21.55 -5.89
N THR A 113 -6.69 22.73 -5.87
CA THR A 113 -5.88 23.22 -6.99
C THR A 113 -4.45 22.69 -6.95
N ASP A 114 -4.00 22.23 -5.79
CA ASP A 114 -2.66 21.70 -5.56
C ASP A 114 -2.60 20.17 -5.54
N VAL A 115 -3.76 19.53 -5.68
CA VAL A 115 -3.89 18.07 -5.76
C VAL A 115 -3.79 17.64 -7.21
N LEU A 116 -2.90 16.68 -7.46
CA LEU A 116 -2.70 16.05 -8.76
C LEU A 116 -3.28 14.65 -8.76
N ARG A 117 -3.84 14.25 -9.90
CA ARG A 117 -4.30 12.88 -10.11
C ARG A 117 -3.16 12.06 -10.65
N THR A 118 -2.90 10.95 -10.01
CA THR A 118 -1.84 10.03 -10.39
C THR A 118 -2.38 8.64 -10.64
N GLU A 119 -1.64 7.87 -11.40
CA GLU A 119 -1.83 6.44 -11.51
C GLU A 119 -0.89 5.74 -10.53
N GLY A 120 -1.37 4.67 -9.92
CA GLY A 120 -0.58 3.85 -9.02
C GLY A 120 -0.58 2.39 -9.45
N ARG A 121 0.51 1.70 -9.12
CA ARG A 121 0.60 0.24 -9.19
C ARG A 121 1.31 -0.28 -7.95
N ALA A 122 0.83 -1.41 -7.46
CA ALA A 122 1.48 -2.14 -6.38
C ALA A 122 1.54 -3.62 -6.74
N TYR A 123 2.67 -4.24 -6.50
CA TYR A 123 2.85 -5.67 -6.71
C TYR A 123 3.80 -6.23 -5.67
N GLY A 124 3.62 -7.50 -5.36
CA GLY A 124 4.45 -8.14 -4.37
C GLY A 124 4.27 -9.64 -4.34
N VAL A 125 5.22 -10.27 -3.65
CA VAL A 125 5.21 -11.70 -3.35
C VAL A 125 5.47 -11.86 -1.86
N GLU A 126 4.69 -12.71 -1.21
CA GLU A 126 4.81 -13.05 0.20
C GLU A 126 5.02 -14.54 0.37
N LEU A 127 6.06 -14.90 1.10
CA LEU A 127 6.34 -16.27 1.54
C LEU A 127 6.15 -16.34 3.04
N MET A 128 5.30 -17.25 3.51
CA MET A 128 5.14 -17.56 4.93
C MET A 128 5.39 -19.03 5.20
N VAL A 129 6.16 -19.31 6.25
CA VAL A 129 6.37 -20.64 6.80
C VAL A 129 5.99 -20.62 8.27
N LYS A 130 5.04 -21.45 8.66
CA LYS A 130 4.54 -21.54 10.02
C LYS A 130 4.66 -22.96 10.52
N LYS A 131 5.23 -23.12 11.72
CA LYS A 131 5.33 -24.39 12.44
C LYS A 131 4.50 -24.31 13.71
N THR A 132 3.49 -25.19 13.81
CA THR A 132 2.46 -25.12 14.86
C THR A 132 2.74 -26.03 16.04
N GLN A 133 3.53 -27.08 15.85
CA GLN A 133 3.71 -28.16 16.85
C GLN A 133 5.20 -28.37 17.20
N GLY A 134 5.41 -29.00 18.38
CA GLY A 134 6.72 -29.38 18.87
C GLY A 134 7.35 -28.38 19.85
N LYS A 135 8.60 -28.67 20.27
CA LYS A 135 9.35 -27.81 21.19
C LYS A 135 9.67 -26.47 20.56
N LEU A 136 9.95 -26.44 19.26
CA LEU A 136 10.11 -25.23 18.47
C LEU A 136 8.82 -25.01 17.67
N ASN A 137 8.17 -23.88 17.89
CA ASN A 137 7.02 -23.40 17.12
C ASN A 137 7.15 -21.92 16.84
N GLY A 138 6.45 -21.44 15.81
CA GLY A 138 6.53 -20.05 15.38
C GLY A 138 6.30 -19.91 13.88
N TRP A 139 6.67 -18.77 13.34
CA TRP A 139 6.54 -18.50 11.92
C TRP A 139 7.59 -17.51 11.43
N VAL A 140 7.86 -17.55 10.16
CA VAL A 140 8.62 -16.54 9.42
C VAL A 140 7.80 -16.10 8.22
N SER A 141 7.74 -14.80 7.98
CA SER A 141 7.14 -14.20 6.80
C SER A 141 8.14 -13.29 6.14
N TYR A 142 8.27 -13.40 4.85
CA TYR A 142 9.07 -12.51 4.02
C TYR A 142 8.20 -11.97 2.89
N THR A 143 8.15 -10.64 2.79
CA THR A 143 7.42 -9.95 1.75
C THR A 143 8.38 -9.11 0.91
N TYR A 144 8.32 -9.30 -0.39
CA TYR A 144 8.84 -8.35 -1.36
C TYR A 144 7.69 -7.61 -2.01
N SER A 145 7.66 -6.29 -1.91
CA SER A 145 6.59 -5.47 -2.50
C SER A 145 7.13 -4.16 -3.07
N ARG A 146 6.49 -3.67 -4.11
CA ARG A 146 6.77 -2.35 -4.67
C ARG A 146 5.46 -1.62 -4.88
N THR A 147 5.45 -0.36 -4.45
CA THR A 147 4.36 0.58 -4.73
C THR A 147 4.92 1.77 -5.47
N GLN A 148 4.39 2.03 -6.65
CA GLN A 148 4.86 3.08 -7.54
C GLN A 148 3.70 3.95 -8.00
N LEU A 149 3.99 5.22 -8.18
CA LEU A 149 3.08 6.24 -8.68
C LEU A 149 3.61 6.79 -10.00
N ARG A 150 2.71 7.35 -10.80
CA ARG A 150 3.04 8.00 -12.07
C ARG A 150 2.08 9.16 -12.32
N GLN A 151 2.63 10.31 -12.58
CA GLN A 151 1.88 11.48 -13.03
C GLN A 151 1.81 11.45 -14.56
N ASN A 152 0.67 11.03 -15.10
CA ASN A 152 0.46 10.86 -16.54
C ASN A 152 -0.67 11.78 -17.07
N ASP A 153 -0.88 12.93 -16.43
CA ASP A 153 -1.85 13.91 -16.89
C ASP A 153 -1.15 14.92 -17.81
N PRO A 154 -1.61 15.08 -19.08
CA PRO A 154 -1.03 16.05 -20.02
C PRO A 154 -1.09 17.51 -19.55
N MET A 155 -1.94 17.82 -18.57
CA MET A 155 -2.07 19.16 -18.00
C MET A 155 -0.99 19.49 -16.96
N ILE A 156 -0.19 18.51 -16.55
CA ILE A 156 0.91 18.70 -15.59
C ILE A 156 2.15 19.21 -16.34
N VAL A 157 2.54 20.45 -16.10
CA VAL A 157 3.65 21.08 -16.81
C VAL A 157 5.01 20.49 -16.45
N ASN A 158 5.21 20.06 -15.21
CA ASN A 158 6.46 19.46 -14.73
C ASN A 158 6.14 18.22 -13.88
N PRO A 159 5.87 17.07 -14.52
CA PRO A 159 5.53 15.87 -13.77
C PRO A 159 6.73 15.35 -12.98
N VAL A 160 6.49 14.80 -11.82
CA VAL A 160 7.49 14.09 -11.01
C VAL A 160 8.13 13.00 -11.86
N ASN A 161 9.44 12.88 -11.76
CA ASN A 161 10.25 11.91 -12.52
C ASN A 161 9.97 11.95 -14.04
N LYS A 162 9.71 13.13 -14.60
CA LYS A 162 9.42 13.35 -16.04
C LYS A 162 8.21 12.52 -16.55
N GLY A 163 7.30 12.14 -15.67
CA GLY A 163 6.13 11.31 -16.00
C GLY A 163 6.40 9.81 -16.02
N ASP A 164 7.59 9.36 -15.62
CA ASP A 164 7.90 7.95 -15.41
C ASP A 164 7.48 7.48 -14.01
N TRP A 165 7.46 6.16 -13.80
CA TRP A 165 7.14 5.55 -12.53
C TRP A 165 8.18 5.92 -11.45
N TYR A 166 7.70 6.34 -10.28
CA TYR A 166 8.52 6.60 -9.09
C TYR A 166 7.96 5.86 -7.88
N ALA A 167 8.82 5.57 -6.90
CA ALA A 167 8.41 4.90 -5.69
C ALA A 167 7.51 5.81 -4.84
N ALA A 168 6.43 5.28 -4.30
CA ALA A 168 5.59 6.00 -3.34
C ALA A 168 6.35 6.25 -2.02
N ASP A 169 6.03 7.32 -1.31
CA ASP A 169 6.70 7.69 -0.04
C ASP A 169 6.61 6.62 1.05
N PHE A 170 5.65 5.72 0.94
CA PHE A 170 5.46 4.60 1.86
C PHE A 170 5.96 3.26 1.29
N ASP A 171 6.63 3.25 0.13
CA ASP A 171 7.19 2.02 -0.47
C ASP A 171 8.27 1.43 0.44
N LYS A 172 8.12 0.17 0.79
CA LYS A 172 9.08 -0.62 1.57
C LYS A 172 9.30 -1.95 0.87
N PRO A 173 10.36 -2.04 0.06
CA PRO A 173 10.57 -3.22 -0.79
C PRO A 173 10.70 -4.55 -0.05
N HIS A 174 11.30 -4.56 1.12
CA HIS A 174 11.52 -5.79 1.87
C HIS A 174 10.98 -5.67 3.28
N ASP A 175 10.22 -6.67 3.70
CA ASP A 175 9.70 -6.83 5.06
C ASP A 175 9.91 -8.30 5.48
N LEU A 176 10.65 -8.51 6.55
CA LEU A 176 10.92 -9.83 7.13
C LEU A 176 10.48 -9.83 8.58
N LYS A 177 9.61 -10.76 8.92
CA LYS A 177 9.14 -10.96 10.29
C LYS A 177 9.39 -12.39 10.72
N PHE A 178 9.87 -12.53 11.92
CA PHE A 178 10.12 -13.82 12.55
C PHE A 178 9.56 -13.83 13.96
N VAL A 179 8.82 -14.87 14.28
CA VAL A 179 8.35 -15.15 15.63
C VAL A 179 8.68 -16.60 15.95
N GLY A 180 9.46 -16.83 16.97
CA GLY A 180 9.86 -18.17 17.39
C GLY A 180 9.71 -18.37 18.89
N ASN A 181 9.20 -19.53 19.28
CA ASN A 181 9.10 -19.97 20.66
C ASN A 181 9.78 -21.32 20.81
N TYR A 182 10.67 -21.46 21.76
CA TYR A 182 11.33 -22.70 22.07
C TYR A 182 11.08 -23.13 23.53
N LYS A 183 10.50 -24.31 23.71
CA LYS A 183 10.24 -24.89 25.02
C LYS A 183 11.40 -25.80 25.41
N PHE A 184 12.29 -25.33 26.29
CA PHE A 184 13.41 -26.12 26.81
C PHE A 184 12.91 -27.23 27.75
N THR A 185 12.05 -26.83 28.69
CA THR A 185 11.44 -27.71 29.68
C THR A 185 9.96 -27.34 29.86
N HIS A 186 9.23 -28.08 30.67
CA HIS A 186 7.85 -27.73 31.05
C HIS A 186 7.74 -26.43 31.82
N ARG A 187 8.84 -25.94 32.42
CA ARG A 187 8.88 -24.72 33.25
C ARG A 187 9.64 -23.57 32.61
N PHE A 188 10.37 -23.82 31.51
CA PHE A 188 11.20 -22.80 30.88
C PHE A 188 10.99 -22.79 29.35
N SER A 189 10.63 -21.64 28.83
CA SER A 189 10.52 -21.38 27.41
C SER A 189 11.16 -20.04 27.07
N PHE A 190 11.64 -19.92 25.84
CA PHE A 190 12.21 -18.70 25.27
C PHE A 190 11.41 -18.29 24.03
N SER A 191 11.13 -16.99 23.91
CA SER A 191 10.44 -16.43 22.77
C SER A 191 11.28 -15.32 22.15
N LEU A 192 11.37 -15.29 20.83
CA LEU A 192 12.09 -14.28 20.07
C LEU A 192 11.17 -13.74 18.97
N ASN A 193 11.06 -12.41 18.91
CA ASN A 193 10.43 -11.68 17.83
C ASN A 193 11.48 -10.82 17.15
N CYS A 194 11.53 -10.88 15.82
CA CYS A 194 12.42 -10.06 15.00
C CYS A 194 11.61 -9.48 13.85
N ASP A 195 11.74 -8.18 13.64
CA ASP A 195 11.09 -7.44 12.56
C ASP A 195 12.17 -6.60 11.84
N TYR A 196 12.28 -6.79 10.54
CA TYR A 196 13.17 -6.05 9.68
C TYR A 196 12.42 -5.54 8.47
N SER A 197 12.48 -4.24 8.21
CA SER A 197 11.96 -3.64 6.98
C SER A 197 12.96 -2.64 6.40
N THR A 198 12.98 -2.54 5.07
CA THR A 198 13.74 -1.49 4.39
C THR A 198 13.18 -0.11 4.67
N GLY A 199 14.05 0.91 4.61
CA GLY A 199 13.64 2.31 4.73
C GLY A 199 12.65 2.73 3.64
N ARG A 200 11.98 3.84 3.88
CA ARG A 200 11.09 4.50 2.93
C ARG A 200 11.89 5.48 2.06
N PRO A 201 11.45 5.72 0.81
CA PRO A 201 11.97 6.84 0.03
C PRO A 201 11.73 8.16 0.77
N ILE A 202 12.72 9.04 0.74
CA ILE A 202 12.59 10.41 1.25
C ILE A 202 13.12 11.38 0.20
N THR A 203 12.48 12.51 0.06
CA THR A 203 12.96 13.62 -0.75
C THR A 203 13.66 14.61 0.17
N LEU A 204 14.96 14.79 -0.05
CA LEU A 204 15.75 15.76 0.70
C LEU A 204 15.96 17.02 -0.17
N PRO A 205 15.66 18.21 0.31
CA PRO A 205 16.04 19.43 -0.38
C PRO A 205 17.58 19.55 -0.40
N VAL A 206 18.15 19.65 -1.59
CA VAL A 206 19.62 19.70 -1.78
C VAL A 206 20.15 21.14 -1.64
N SER A 207 19.37 22.11 -2.08
CA SER A 207 19.71 23.54 -1.94
C SER A 207 18.47 24.41 -2.17
N LYS A 208 18.51 25.61 -1.62
CA LYS A 208 17.59 26.70 -2.00
C LYS A 208 18.42 27.83 -2.58
N TYR A 209 17.95 28.45 -3.63
CA TYR A 209 18.54 29.67 -4.17
C TYR A 209 17.46 30.71 -4.42
N HIS A 210 17.83 31.98 -4.23
CA HIS A 210 16.97 33.13 -4.50
C HIS A 210 17.35 33.72 -5.85
N TYR A 211 16.40 33.84 -6.75
CA TYR A 211 16.59 34.47 -8.02
C TYR A 211 15.35 35.32 -8.36
N GLY A 212 15.57 36.59 -8.67
CA GLY A 212 14.50 37.48 -9.13
C GLY A 212 13.36 37.69 -8.14
N GLY A 213 13.61 37.57 -6.83
CA GLY A 213 12.60 37.70 -5.76
C GLY A 213 11.78 36.44 -5.47
N GLY A 214 12.11 35.30 -6.08
CA GLY A 214 11.54 34.00 -5.77
C GLY A 214 12.54 33.05 -5.11
N GLU A 215 12.03 32.08 -4.32
CA GLU A 215 12.78 30.91 -3.84
C GLU A 215 12.57 29.74 -4.79
N PHE A 216 13.63 29.00 -5.14
CA PHE A 216 13.61 27.81 -5.99
C PHE A 216 14.37 26.67 -5.34
#